data_6104bca70af542747ab0abb17eba6200
#
_entry.id   6104bca70af542747ab0abb17eba6200
#
_cell.length_a   1.000
_cell.length_b   1.000
_cell.length_c   1.000
_cell.angle_alpha   90.00
_cell.angle_beta   90.00
_cell.angle_gamma   90.00
#
_symmetry.space_group_name_H-M   'P 1'
#
loop_
_entity.id
_entity.type
_entity.pdbx_description
1 polymer ?
#
loop_
_entity_poly.entity_id
_entity_poly.type
_entity_poly.pdbx_seq_one_letter_code
_entity_poly.pdbx_strand_id
1 'polypeptide(L)'
;MIFYFSATGNTLWAAQRVAQVTGERLLSVAELIKSQHAFALEKDERVGFIYPIYGWRPPVIMREFVRKLTLTTQQPSDNLSSHYCFALCTAGDDIGLSMDYLNSDLKTVGLQTNATFSLKMPNTYVGLPFMDIDSEEVIHKKREIAEVQLREYCEQIFDRIHYKNQRNHSHWPRINSNILRSEEQRLNSSH
;
A
#
# COMPACT_ATOMS: atom_id res chain seq x y z
N MET A 1 6.91 -12.34 1.32
CA MET A 1 7.20 -11.22 2.25
C MET A 1 6.27 -10.04 2.01
N ILE A 2 5.96 -9.25 3.04
CA ILE A 2 5.06 -8.11 2.97
C ILE A 2 5.79 -6.87 3.50
N PHE A 3 5.97 -5.87 2.65
CA PHE A 3 6.51 -4.57 3.02
C PHE A 3 5.36 -3.63 3.38
N TYR A 4 5.37 -3.06 4.58
CA TYR A 4 4.31 -2.16 4.99
C TYR A 4 4.84 -0.83 5.54
N PHE A 5 4.04 0.21 5.37
CA PHE A 5 4.19 1.48 6.07
C PHE A 5 2.88 1.85 6.77
N SER A 6 2.96 2.25 8.02
CA SER A 6 1.79 2.67 8.80
C SER A 6 2.15 3.80 9.75
N ALA A 7 1.36 4.86 9.77
CA ALA A 7 1.52 5.97 10.70
C ALA A 7 0.53 5.87 11.88
N THR A 8 -0.75 5.57 11.62
CA THR A 8 -1.84 5.64 12.62
C THR A 8 -2.35 4.27 13.09
N GLY A 9 -1.75 3.17 12.61
CA GLY A 9 -2.09 1.81 13.02
C GLY A 9 -3.09 1.08 12.10
N ASN A 10 -3.97 1.77 11.38
CA ASN A 10 -4.95 1.13 10.50
C ASN A 10 -4.30 0.21 9.44
N THR A 11 -3.23 0.70 8.82
CA THR A 11 -2.48 -0.08 7.81
C THR A 11 -1.72 -1.24 8.45
N LEU A 12 -1.15 -1.04 9.64
CA LEU A 12 -0.47 -2.11 10.38
C LEU A 12 -1.45 -3.24 10.72
N TRP A 13 -2.65 -2.91 11.20
CA TRP A 13 -3.70 -3.90 11.46
C TRP A 13 -4.02 -4.75 10.22
N ALA A 14 -4.21 -4.10 9.06
CA ALA A 14 -4.47 -4.82 7.82
C ALA A 14 -3.27 -5.69 7.40
N ALA A 15 -2.05 -5.17 7.51
CA ALA A 15 -0.83 -5.89 7.17
C ALA A 15 -0.60 -7.12 8.05
N GLN A 16 -0.86 -7.01 9.36
CA GLN A 16 -0.78 -8.14 10.29
C GLN A 16 -1.79 -9.23 9.95
N ARG A 17 -3.03 -8.87 9.58
CA ARG A 17 -4.05 -9.85 9.17
C ARG A 17 -3.65 -10.59 7.90
N VAL A 18 -3.17 -9.88 6.89
CA VAL A 18 -2.68 -10.51 5.66
C VAL A 18 -1.50 -11.43 5.95
N ALA A 19 -0.51 -10.98 6.74
CA ALA A 19 0.65 -11.78 7.12
C ALA A 19 0.26 -13.05 7.88
N GLN A 20 -0.70 -12.95 8.81
CA GLN A 20 -1.21 -14.08 9.57
C GLN A 20 -1.85 -15.16 8.68
N VAL A 21 -2.66 -14.75 7.69
CA VAL A 21 -3.34 -15.69 6.79
C VAL A 21 -2.39 -16.31 5.77
N THR A 22 -1.47 -15.50 5.24
CA THR A 22 -0.56 -15.93 4.16
C THR A 22 0.70 -16.63 4.67
N GLY A 23 1.06 -16.47 5.94
CA GLY A 23 2.32 -16.93 6.52
C GLY A 23 3.54 -16.10 6.08
N GLU A 24 3.32 -14.98 5.37
CA GLU A 24 4.41 -14.16 4.84
C GLU A 24 5.07 -13.31 5.93
N ARG A 25 6.38 -13.09 5.79
CA ARG A 25 7.14 -12.20 6.69
C ARG A 25 6.64 -10.77 6.56
N LEU A 26 6.43 -10.10 7.69
CA LEU A 26 5.98 -8.70 7.73
C LEU A 26 7.16 -7.78 8.04
N LEU A 27 7.45 -6.83 7.15
CA LEU A 27 8.63 -5.99 7.15
C LEU A 27 8.25 -4.50 7.13
N SER A 28 8.71 -3.75 8.12
CA SER A 28 8.43 -2.31 8.26
C SER A 28 9.33 -1.49 7.34
N VAL A 29 8.74 -0.79 6.39
CA VAL A 29 9.46 0.14 5.49
C VAL A 29 10.10 1.27 6.28
N ALA A 30 9.47 1.75 7.35
CA ALA A 30 10.03 2.81 8.20
C ALA A 30 11.34 2.40 8.88
N GLU A 31 11.50 1.12 9.22
CA GLU A 31 12.72 0.59 9.81
C GLU A 31 13.78 0.31 8.74
N LEU A 32 13.36 -0.17 7.58
CA LEU A 32 14.26 -0.65 6.53
C LEU A 32 14.82 0.46 5.63
N ILE A 33 14.11 1.58 5.47
CA ILE A 33 14.42 2.61 4.47
C ILE A 33 15.86 3.13 4.53
N LYS A 34 16.50 3.10 5.70
CA LYS A 34 17.87 3.57 5.91
C LYS A 34 18.92 2.44 5.96
N SER A 35 18.50 1.19 6.06
CA SER A 35 19.40 0.08 6.41
C SER A 35 19.43 -1.05 5.41
N GLN A 36 18.31 -1.46 4.86
CA GLN A 36 18.25 -2.68 4.04
C GLN A 36 17.26 -2.52 2.88
N HIS A 37 17.72 -2.81 1.67
CA HIS A 37 16.91 -2.77 0.45
C HIS A 37 17.04 -4.03 -0.41
N ALA A 38 17.93 -4.97 -0.04
CA ALA A 38 18.16 -6.21 -0.76
C ALA A 38 17.57 -7.40 0.01
N PHE A 39 16.74 -8.21 -0.66
CA PHE A 39 16.09 -9.38 -0.08
C PHE A 39 16.11 -10.53 -1.05
N ALA A 40 16.31 -11.75 -0.53
CA ALA A 40 16.13 -12.98 -1.29
C ALA A 40 14.71 -13.52 -1.07
N LEU A 41 14.02 -13.83 -2.17
CA LEU A 41 12.74 -14.49 -2.17
C LEU A 41 12.91 -16.00 -2.07
N GLU A 42 12.12 -16.61 -1.23
CA GLU A 42 11.96 -18.06 -1.21
C GLU A 42 11.09 -18.51 -2.39
N LYS A 43 11.19 -19.78 -2.73
CA LYS A 43 10.33 -20.36 -3.77
C LYS A 43 8.86 -20.12 -3.41
N ASP A 44 8.09 -19.67 -4.37
CA ASP A 44 6.65 -19.38 -4.23
C ASP A 44 6.30 -18.29 -3.18
N GLU A 45 7.27 -17.56 -2.65
CA GLU A 45 7.00 -16.45 -1.72
C GLU A 45 6.21 -15.33 -2.42
N ARG A 46 5.17 -14.83 -1.76
CA ARG A 46 4.40 -13.68 -2.24
C ARG A 46 5.16 -12.38 -1.91
N VAL A 47 4.98 -11.37 -2.75
CA VAL A 47 5.52 -10.02 -2.50
C VAL A 47 4.37 -9.05 -2.33
N GLY A 48 4.21 -8.50 -1.14
CA GLY A 48 3.12 -7.59 -0.79
C GLY A 48 3.61 -6.18 -0.46
N PHE A 49 2.82 -5.17 -0.85
CA PHE A 49 3.02 -3.76 -0.49
C PHE A 49 1.75 -3.22 0.15
N ILE A 50 1.82 -2.86 1.45
CA ILE A 50 0.65 -2.41 2.22
C ILE A 50 0.93 -1.03 2.79
N TYR A 51 0.08 -0.01 2.44
CA TYR A 51 0.37 1.37 2.76
C TYR A 51 -0.90 2.24 2.86
N PRO A 52 -0.88 3.35 3.60
CA PRO A 52 -1.97 4.32 3.62
C PRO A 52 -1.92 5.24 2.40
N ILE A 53 -3.04 5.83 2.05
CA ILE A 53 -3.11 6.85 1.01
C ILE A 53 -2.82 8.23 1.61
N TYR A 54 -1.86 8.94 1.01
CA TYR A 54 -1.56 10.34 1.30
C TYR A 54 -1.70 11.17 0.02
N GLY A 55 -2.65 12.12 0.00
CA GLY A 55 -2.89 12.96 -1.17
C GLY A 55 -3.12 12.18 -2.47
N TRP A 56 -3.94 11.10 -2.41
CA TRP A 56 -4.24 10.20 -3.54
C TRP A 56 -3.02 9.46 -4.12
N ARG A 57 -1.95 9.29 -3.33
CA ARG A 57 -0.69 8.64 -3.71
C ARG A 57 -0.21 7.69 -2.62
N PRO A 58 0.70 6.76 -2.95
CA PRO A 58 1.48 6.07 -1.93
C PRO A 58 2.35 7.08 -1.18
N PRO A 59 2.61 6.90 0.12
CA PRO A 59 3.56 7.72 0.87
C PRO A 59 4.93 7.80 0.19
N VAL A 60 5.58 8.94 0.28
CA VAL A 60 6.91 9.16 -0.32
C VAL A 60 7.90 8.08 0.13
N ILE A 61 7.90 7.75 1.43
CA ILE A 61 8.76 6.72 2.00
C ILE A 61 8.56 5.35 1.35
N MET A 62 7.31 4.95 1.04
CA MET A 62 7.01 3.70 0.34
C MET A 62 7.57 3.73 -1.08
N ARG A 63 7.39 4.82 -1.79
CA ARG A 63 7.86 4.99 -3.16
C ARG A 63 9.39 4.98 -3.26
N GLU A 64 10.06 5.68 -2.34
CA GLU A 64 11.53 5.69 -2.26
C GLU A 64 12.09 4.30 -1.94
N PHE A 65 11.45 3.59 -1.01
CA PHE A 65 11.82 2.22 -0.67
C PHE A 65 11.71 1.30 -1.87
N VAL A 66 10.56 1.32 -2.57
CA VAL A 66 10.32 0.48 -3.75
C VAL A 66 11.37 0.72 -4.83
N ARG A 67 11.72 1.97 -5.12
CA ARG A 67 12.72 2.31 -6.15
C ARG A 67 14.15 1.84 -5.82
N LYS A 68 14.45 1.63 -4.54
CA LYS A 68 15.74 1.13 -4.07
C LYS A 68 15.74 -0.38 -3.84
N LEU A 69 14.55 -1.01 -3.90
CA LEU A 69 14.36 -2.42 -3.59
C LEU A 69 15.10 -3.28 -4.59
N THR A 70 15.88 -4.23 -4.09
CA THR A 70 16.54 -5.28 -4.87
C THR A 70 16.01 -6.62 -4.40
N LEU A 71 15.34 -7.35 -5.28
CA LEU A 71 14.87 -8.71 -5.02
C LEU A 71 15.66 -9.70 -5.85
N THR A 72 16.11 -10.74 -5.21
CA THR A 72 16.77 -11.89 -5.86
C THR A 72 15.99 -13.16 -5.58
N THR A 73 16.04 -14.12 -6.47
CA THR A 73 15.46 -15.45 -6.29
C THR A 73 16.56 -16.41 -5.88
N GLN A 74 16.21 -17.50 -5.17
CA GLN A 74 17.20 -18.49 -4.71
C GLN A 74 17.81 -19.30 -5.86
N GLN A 75 17.10 -19.46 -6.96
CA GLN A 75 17.58 -20.19 -8.13
C GLN A 75 17.71 -19.28 -9.34
N PRO A 76 18.79 -19.40 -10.12
CA PRO A 76 18.98 -18.60 -11.34
C PRO A 76 17.89 -18.80 -12.40
N SER A 77 17.16 -19.92 -12.34
CA SER A 77 16.05 -20.24 -13.23
C SER A 77 14.73 -19.58 -12.82
N ASP A 78 14.61 -19.10 -11.59
CA ASP A 78 13.41 -18.46 -11.09
C ASP A 78 13.35 -17.03 -11.60
N ASN A 79 12.22 -16.69 -12.21
CA ASN A 79 11.98 -15.32 -12.66
C ASN A 79 11.23 -14.53 -11.58
N LEU A 80 11.71 -13.35 -11.25
CA LEU A 80 11.04 -12.46 -10.31
C LEU A 80 9.58 -12.20 -10.68
N SER A 81 9.26 -12.15 -11.97
CA SER A 81 7.90 -11.97 -12.48
C SER A 81 6.96 -13.16 -12.25
N SER A 82 7.46 -14.34 -11.86
CA SER A 82 6.65 -15.50 -11.51
C SER A 82 6.08 -15.44 -10.09
N HIS A 83 6.67 -14.59 -9.23
CA HIS A 83 6.17 -14.40 -7.88
C HIS A 83 4.88 -13.58 -7.87
N TYR A 84 3.90 -14.05 -7.10
CA TYR A 84 2.65 -13.31 -6.93
C TYR A 84 2.90 -12.02 -6.18
N CYS A 85 2.65 -10.89 -6.84
CA CYS A 85 2.84 -9.57 -6.29
C CYS A 85 1.47 -8.89 -6.07
N PHE A 86 1.24 -8.34 -4.88
CA PHE A 86 0.00 -7.64 -4.58
C PHE A 86 0.25 -6.30 -3.88
N ALA A 87 -0.74 -5.42 -3.98
CA ALA A 87 -0.78 -4.19 -3.21
C ALA A 87 -2.12 -4.04 -2.50
N LEU A 88 -2.10 -3.58 -1.26
CA LEU A 88 -3.28 -3.19 -0.50
C LEU A 88 -3.07 -1.80 0.08
N CYS A 89 -3.99 -0.88 -0.19
CA CYS A 89 -3.94 0.44 0.43
C CYS A 89 -5.12 0.65 1.39
N THR A 90 -4.87 1.43 2.43
CA THR A 90 -5.91 1.92 3.34
C THR A 90 -6.18 3.39 3.08
N ALA A 91 -7.44 3.78 2.98
CA ALA A 91 -7.85 5.15 2.69
C ALA A 91 -9.09 5.52 3.49
N GLY A 92 -9.26 6.80 3.82
CA GLY A 92 -10.49 7.31 4.40
C GLY A 92 -11.63 7.35 3.39
N ASP A 93 -11.29 7.57 2.09
CA ASP A 93 -12.25 7.65 1.00
C ASP A 93 -11.64 7.17 -0.34
N ASP A 94 -11.29 8.05 -1.25
CA ASP A 94 -10.78 7.72 -2.60
C ASP A 94 -9.27 7.45 -2.61
N ILE A 95 -8.84 6.49 -3.43
CA ILE A 95 -7.43 6.11 -3.58
C ILE A 95 -6.74 6.82 -4.77
N GLY A 96 -7.50 7.49 -5.63
CA GLY A 96 -7.00 8.18 -6.81
C GLY A 96 -6.16 7.28 -7.72
N LEU A 97 -4.98 7.77 -8.07
CA LEU A 97 -4.01 7.07 -8.94
C LEU A 97 -2.93 6.30 -8.16
N SER A 98 -3.17 6.04 -6.87
CA SER A 98 -2.15 5.48 -5.99
C SER A 98 -1.57 4.15 -6.51
N MET A 99 -2.41 3.25 -7.00
CA MET A 99 -1.95 1.97 -7.55
C MET A 99 -1.14 2.12 -8.84
N ASP A 100 -1.43 3.15 -9.64
CA ASP A 100 -0.66 3.44 -10.86
C ASP A 100 0.74 3.95 -10.53
N TYR A 101 0.86 4.83 -9.53
CA TYR A 101 2.14 5.31 -9.05
C TYR A 101 2.99 4.18 -8.47
N LEU A 102 2.37 3.32 -7.64
CA LEU A 102 3.08 2.15 -7.12
C LEU A 102 3.54 1.22 -8.24
N ASN A 103 2.66 0.87 -9.18
CA ASN A 103 3.01 0.00 -10.31
C ASN A 103 4.09 0.61 -11.21
N SER A 104 4.09 1.93 -11.37
CA SER A 104 5.16 2.63 -12.10
C SER A 104 6.52 2.48 -11.39
N ASP A 105 6.53 2.60 -10.05
CA ASP A 105 7.75 2.40 -9.26
C ASP A 105 8.18 0.92 -9.24
N LEU A 106 7.25 -0.04 -9.10
CA LEU A 106 7.52 -1.48 -9.13
C LEU A 106 8.13 -1.95 -10.45
N LYS A 107 7.71 -1.40 -11.57
CA LYS A 107 8.29 -1.71 -12.89
C LYS A 107 9.79 -1.40 -12.97
N THR A 108 10.27 -0.40 -12.25
CA THR A 108 11.71 -0.05 -12.24
C THR A 108 12.57 -1.12 -11.57
N VAL A 109 11.96 -2.00 -10.77
CA VAL A 109 12.62 -3.10 -10.05
C VAL A 109 12.15 -4.49 -10.53
N GLY A 110 11.56 -4.55 -11.73
CA GLY A 110 11.17 -5.81 -12.38
C GLY A 110 9.90 -6.47 -11.83
N LEU A 111 9.07 -5.73 -11.07
CA LEU A 111 7.82 -6.22 -10.51
C LEU A 111 6.58 -5.57 -11.15
N GLN A 112 5.48 -6.29 -11.07
CA GLN A 112 4.15 -5.77 -11.39
C GLN A 112 3.10 -6.45 -10.51
N THR A 113 2.11 -5.71 -10.02
CA THR A 113 1.06 -6.30 -9.20
C THR A 113 0.13 -7.22 -10.03
N ASN A 114 -0.10 -8.42 -9.52
CA ASN A 114 -1.14 -9.34 -9.97
C ASN A 114 -2.51 -8.96 -9.40
N ALA A 115 -2.51 -8.43 -8.16
CA ALA A 115 -3.72 -7.97 -7.50
C ALA A 115 -3.52 -6.63 -6.79
N THR A 116 -4.57 -5.81 -6.77
CA THR A 116 -4.60 -4.54 -6.04
C THR A 116 -5.91 -4.43 -5.26
N PHE A 117 -5.81 -4.05 -3.99
CA PHE A 117 -6.93 -3.95 -3.06
C PHE A 117 -6.96 -2.58 -2.39
N SER A 118 -8.14 -2.08 -2.09
CA SER A 118 -8.31 -0.87 -1.30
C SER A 118 -9.30 -1.09 -0.17
N LEU A 119 -8.93 -0.66 1.03
CA LEU A 119 -9.71 -0.83 2.23
C LEU A 119 -10.11 0.54 2.78
N LYS A 120 -11.42 0.80 2.86
CA LYS A 120 -11.91 2.02 3.52
C LYS A 120 -11.78 1.89 5.03
N MET A 121 -11.07 2.84 5.64
CA MET A 121 -10.82 2.92 7.06
C MET A 121 -11.39 4.21 7.64
N PRO A 122 -11.60 4.28 8.95
CA PRO A 122 -11.96 5.53 9.59
C PRO A 122 -10.99 6.65 9.23
N ASN A 123 -11.54 7.84 9.00
CA ASN A 123 -10.73 9.01 8.69
C ASN A 123 -9.99 9.47 9.95
N THR A 124 -8.66 9.49 9.89
CA THR A 124 -7.79 9.92 10.99
C THR A 124 -7.14 11.28 10.69
N TYR A 125 -7.64 12.00 9.71
CA TYR A 125 -7.10 13.30 9.32
C TYR A 125 -7.45 14.36 10.37
N VAL A 126 -6.44 14.89 11.05
CA VAL A 126 -6.58 15.98 12.02
C VAL A 126 -5.88 17.19 11.44
N GLY A 127 -6.62 18.24 11.08
CA GLY A 127 -6.01 19.54 10.79
C GLY A 127 -6.25 20.15 9.41
N LEU A 128 -7.08 19.58 8.55
CA LEU A 128 -7.55 20.30 7.36
C LEU A 128 -8.88 21.01 7.66
N PRO A 129 -9.02 22.31 7.33
CA PRO A 129 -10.30 23.00 7.40
C PRO A 129 -11.33 22.25 6.56
N PHE A 130 -12.53 22.02 7.10
CA PHE A 130 -13.65 21.31 6.46
C PHE A 130 -13.53 19.78 6.35
N MET A 131 -12.55 19.14 6.97
CA MET A 131 -12.52 17.68 7.14
C MET A 131 -12.74 17.35 8.62
N ASP A 132 -13.94 16.96 8.97
CA ASP A 132 -14.28 16.49 10.31
C ASP A 132 -13.79 15.03 10.50
N ILE A 133 -13.41 14.73 11.74
CA ILE A 133 -13.18 13.36 12.17
C ILE A 133 -14.53 12.63 12.10
N ASP A 134 -14.53 11.41 11.58
CA ASP A 134 -15.71 10.56 11.57
C ASP A 134 -16.32 10.46 12.98
N SER A 135 -17.64 10.48 13.09
CA SER A 135 -18.33 10.22 14.36
C SER A 135 -18.03 8.77 14.84
N GLU A 136 -18.17 8.52 16.15
CA GLU A 136 -17.92 7.17 16.69
C GLU A 136 -18.76 6.08 16.00
N GLU A 137 -20.00 6.38 15.64
CA GLU A 137 -20.89 5.48 14.92
C GLU A 137 -20.34 5.18 13.51
N VAL A 138 -19.87 6.20 12.80
CA VAL A 138 -19.25 6.05 11.47
C VAL A 138 -17.93 5.26 11.55
N ILE A 139 -17.11 5.54 12.59
CA ILE A 139 -15.89 4.79 12.85
C ILE A 139 -16.19 3.30 13.04
N HIS A 140 -17.18 2.98 13.90
CA HIS A 140 -17.56 1.61 14.19
C HIS A 140 -18.02 0.88 12.91
N LYS A 141 -18.95 1.49 12.17
CA LYS A 141 -19.47 0.94 10.92
C LYS A 141 -18.38 0.73 9.85
N LYS A 142 -17.46 1.70 9.70
CA LYS A 142 -16.33 1.56 8.76
C LYS A 142 -15.42 0.40 9.14
N ARG A 143 -15.15 0.20 10.45
CA ARG A 143 -14.33 -0.92 10.95
C ARG A 143 -14.98 -2.27 10.70
N GLU A 144 -16.26 -2.42 10.96
CA GLU A 144 -16.99 -3.67 10.68
C GLU A 144 -16.95 -4.03 9.20
N ILE A 145 -17.23 -3.07 8.32
CA ILE A 145 -17.15 -3.28 6.87
C ILE A 145 -15.72 -3.64 6.44
N ALA A 146 -14.74 -2.92 6.96
CA ALA A 146 -13.32 -3.16 6.65
C ALA A 146 -12.87 -4.56 7.10
N GLU A 147 -13.36 -5.07 8.23
CA GLU A 147 -13.02 -6.40 8.72
C GLU A 147 -13.55 -7.49 7.78
N VAL A 148 -14.78 -7.37 7.31
CA VAL A 148 -15.37 -8.31 6.34
C VAL A 148 -14.61 -8.27 5.02
N GLN A 149 -14.38 -7.07 4.47
CA GLN A 149 -13.65 -6.91 3.21
C GLN A 149 -12.21 -7.42 3.31
N LEU A 150 -11.51 -7.14 4.42
CA LEU A 150 -10.14 -7.60 4.61
C LEU A 150 -10.06 -9.12 4.66
N ARG A 151 -11.05 -9.80 5.25
CA ARG A 151 -11.12 -11.26 5.25
C ARG A 151 -11.20 -11.81 3.83
N GLU A 152 -12.10 -11.28 3.01
CA GLU A 152 -12.21 -11.66 1.59
C GLU A 152 -10.91 -11.38 0.82
N TYR A 153 -10.26 -10.24 1.07
CA TYR A 153 -8.97 -9.93 0.44
C TYR A 153 -7.85 -10.88 0.88
N CYS A 154 -7.83 -11.27 2.16
CA CYS A 154 -6.87 -12.25 2.66
C CYS A 154 -7.02 -13.60 1.96
N GLU A 155 -8.24 -14.08 1.75
CA GLU A 155 -8.53 -15.31 1.01
C GLU A 155 -8.05 -15.20 -0.44
N GLN A 156 -8.39 -14.10 -1.13
CA GLN A 156 -7.95 -13.88 -2.52
C GLN A 156 -6.41 -13.80 -2.64
N ILE A 157 -5.72 -13.16 -1.68
CA ILE A 157 -4.26 -13.10 -1.64
C ILE A 157 -3.68 -14.49 -1.35
N PHE A 158 -4.28 -15.24 -0.44
CA PHE A 158 -3.85 -16.61 -0.12
C PHE A 158 -3.95 -17.52 -1.35
N ASP A 159 -5.05 -17.43 -2.10
CA ASP A 159 -5.31 -18.22 -3.32
C ASP A 159 -4.63 -17.63 -4.56
N ARG A 160 -3.87 -16.53 -4.43
CA ARG A 160 -3.18 -15.84 -5.54
C ARG A 160 -4.11 -15.44 -6.68
N ILE A 161 -5.31 -14.99 -6.34
CA ILE A 161 -6.28 -14.53 -7.35
C ILE A 161 -5.80 -13.25 -8.01
N HIS A 162 -5.88 -13.17 -9.32
CA HIS A 162 -5.60 -11.96 -10.08
C HIS A 162 -6.80 -11.01 -9.97
N TYR A 163 -6.63 -9.94 -9.23
CA TYR A 163 -7.67 -8.96 -8.97
C TYR A 163 -7.16 -7.52 -9.12
N LYS A 164 -7.84 -6.72 -9.91
CA LYS A 164 -7.53 -5.29 -10.03
C LYS A 164 -8.73 -4.48 -9.56
N ASN A 165 -8.54 -3.73 -8.50
CA ASN A 165 -9.55 -2.82 -7.99
C ASN A 165 -9.96 -1.83 -9.08
N GLN A 166 -11.27 -1.70 -9.34
CA GLN A 166 -11.78 -0.75 -10.33
C GLN A 166 -11.55 0.67 -9.82
N ARG A 167 -10.94 1.48 -10.68
CA ARG A 167 -10.69 2.89 -10.39
C ARG A 167 -12.00 3.67 -10.36
N ASN A 168 -12.17 4.54 -9.38
CA ASN A 168 -13.10 5.65 -9.52
C ASN A 168 -12.51 6.64 -10.53
N HIS A 169 -13.10 6.73 -11.72
CA HIS A 169 -12.69 7.62 -12.79
C HIS A 169 -13.10 9.07 -12.52
N SER A 170 -12.66 9.70 -11.44
CA SER A 170 -12.81 11.13 -11.31
C SER A 170 -11.60 11.84 -11.93
N HIS A 171 -11.81 12.84 -12.77
CA HIS A 171 -10.75 13.68 -13.35
C HIS A 171 -9.99 14.51 -12.29
N TRP A 172 -10.58 14.70 -11.11
CA TRP A 172 -10.07 15.50 -10.00
C TRP A 172 -8.78 14.98 -9.34
N PRO A 173 -8.54 13.66 -9.18
CA PRO A 173 -7.36 13.17 -8.48
C PRO A 173 -6.01 13.56 -9.10
N ARG A 174 -5.96 13.76 -10.42
CA ARG A 174 -4.72 14.17 -11.10
C ARG A 174 -4.31 15.60 -10.78
N ILE A 175 -5.27 16.52 -10.77
CA ILE A 175 -5.03 17.94 -10.49
C ILE A 175 -4.69 18.13 -9.03
N ASN A 176 -5.50 17.57 -8.12
CA ASN A 176 -5.30 17.70 -6.68
C ASN A 176 -4.00 17.04 -6.20
N SER A 177 -3.64 15.86 -6.74
CA SER A 177 -2.40 15.21 -6.36
C SER A 177 -1.14 15.97 -6.80
N ASN A 178 -1.24 16.82 -7.84
CA ASN A 178 -0.13 17.66 -8.27
C ASN A 178 -0.01 18.95 -7.43
N ILE A 179 -1.14 19.52 -7.02
CA ILE A 179 -1.19 20.71 -6.16
C ILE A 179 -0.61 20.37 -4.78
N LEU A 180 -1.05 19.29 -4.16
CA LEU A 180 -0.54 18.87 -2.84
C LEU A 180 0.95 18.52 -2.85
N ARG A 181 1.48 17.97 -3.95
CA ARG A 181 2.92 17.74 -4.10
C ARG A 181 3.74 19.03 -4.10
N SER A 182 3.21 20.09 -4.69
CA SER A 182 3.90 21.40 -4.70
C SER A 182 3.95 22.03 -3.31
N GLU A 183 2.97 21.77 -2.46
CA GLU A 183 2.94 22.21 -1.07
C GLU A 183 3.86 21.38 -0.16
N GLU A 184 3.86 20.05 -0.29
CA GLU A 184 4.82 19.19 0.42
C GLU A 184 6.27 19.49 0.08
N GLN A 185 6.58 19.77 -1.19
CA GLN A 185 7.92 20.19 -1.60
C GLN A 185 8.31 21.57 -1.05
N ARG A 186 7.36 22.49 -0.93
CA ARG A 186 7.59 23.80 -0.30
C ARG A 186 7.89 23.67 1.20
N LEU A 187 7.15 22.83 1.91
CA LEU A 187 7.34 22.58 3.34
C LEU A 187 8.68 21.89 3.63
N ASN A 188 9.10 20.95 2.78
CA ASN A 188 10.36 20.21 2.94
C ASN A 188 11.60 21.01 2.47
N SER A 189 11.43 22.09 1.71
CA SER A 189 12.54 22.98 1.27
C SER A 189 12.79 24.15 2.22
N SER A 190 12.02 24.31 3.29
CA SER A 190 12.12 25.37 4.29
C SER A 190 12.73 24.92 5.63
N HIS A 191 13.43 23.76 5.65
CA HIS A 191 14.19 23.25 6.81
C HIS A 191 15.64 22.96 6.46
#